data_a4efedb01d8e7bdc89f60ecd70bb3236
#
_entry.id   a4efedb01d8e7bdc89f60ecd70bb3236
#
_cell.length_a   1.000
_cell.length_b   1.000
_cell.length_c   1.000
_cell.angle_alpha   90.00
_cell.angle_beta   90.00
_cell.angle_gamma   90.00
#
_symmetry.space_group_name_H-M   'P 1'
#
loop_
_entity.id
_entity.type
_entity.pdbx_description
1 polymer ?
#
loop_
_entity_poly.entity_id
_entity_poly.type
_entity_poly.pdbx_seq_one_letter_code
_entity_poly.pdbx_strand_id
1 'polypeptide(L)'
;MLQMPFKPRAQILLQLGEQLIKNENIAILELVKNAYDADAKKVVVNMHSVDSKDTGYIEIHDDGCGMSIDIIRDIWMEPGTSHKKGVVERKERSELGRLPIGEKGIGRFGVHKLGKVIELVSKMERRQEVALNIDWRIFENAEYLSDVNIDIQEREPEIFKDGKTGTYIRIRNLSTNWTRGMLRNLHRSLTALNSPFDSN
;
A
#
# COMPACT_ATOMS: atom_id res chain seq x y z
N MET A 1 13.89 10.16 39.73
CA MET A 1 13.24 10.69 38.49
C MET A 1 12.45 9.53 37.89
N LEU A 2 11.13 9.70 37.68
CA LEU A 2 10.29 8.64 37.10
C LEU A 2 10.31 8.79 35.57
N GLN A 3 10.68 7.71 34.85
CA GLN A 3 10.63 7.66 33.39
C GLN A 3 9.47 6.74 32.97
N MET A 4 8.64 7.20 32.05
CA MET A 4 7.51 6.42 31.53
C MET A 4 7.55 6.42 29.98
N PRO A 5 7.29 5.28 29.31
CA PRO A 5 7.24 5.22 27.86
C PRO A 5 5.94 5.87 27.33
N PHE A 6 6.01 6.42 26.13
CA PHE A 6 4.81 6.78 25.37
C PHE A 6 4.05 5.52 24.95
N LYS A 7 2.73 5.54 25.10
CA LYS A 7 1.84 4.44 24.69
C LYS A 7 0.82 4.97 23.68
N PRO A 8 1.08 4.86 22.37
CA PRO A 8 0.15 5.32 21.35
C PRO A 8 -1.14 4.48 21.36
N ARG A 9 -2.29 5.13 21.32
CA ARG A 9 -3.58 4.47 21.10
C ARG A 9 -3.66 3.91 19.68
N ALA A 10 -4.35 2.77 19.50
CA ALA A 10 -4.44 2.11 18.18
C ALA A 10 -5.05 3.03 17.11
N GLN A 11 -6.03 3.84 17.48
CA GLN A 11 -6.71 4.79 16.57
C GLN A 11 -5.79 5.87 15.97
N ILE A 12 -4.60 6.11 16.54
CA ILE A 12 -3.68 7.13 16.00
C ILE A 12 -3.28 6.81 14.57
N LEU A 13 -3.17 5.52 14.22
CA LEU A 13 -2.80 5.09 12.88
C LEU A 13 -3.86 5.47 11.84
N LEU A 14 -5.15 5.31 12.19
CA LEU A 14 -6.28 5.70 11.35
C LEU A 14 -6.33 7.23 11.17
N GLN A 15 -6.16 7.97 12.27
CA GLN A 15 -6.15 9.44 12.26
C GLN A 15 -5.01 9.99 11.38
N LEU A 16 -3.81 9.43 11.50
CA LEU A 16 -2.68 9.81 10.65
C LEU A 16 -3.00 9.54 9.17
N GLY A 17 -3.53 8.37 8.83
CA GLY A 17 -3.90 8.07 7.46
C GLY A 17 -4.96 9.02 6.91
N GLU A 18 -5.99 9.37 7.71
CA GLU A 18 -7.02 10.33 7.31
C GLU A 18 -6.49 11.74 7.08
N GLN A 19 -5.56 12.19 7.92
CA GLN A 19 -4.97 13.54 7.79
C GLN A 19 -3.98 13.64 6.63
N LEU A 20 -3.24 12.57 6.36
CA LEU A 20 -2.18 12.57 5.36
C LEU A 20 -2.69 12.33 3.94
N ILE A 21 -3.79 11.61 3.80
CA ILE A 21 -4.41 11.29 2.51
C ILE A 21 -5.72 12.06 2.36
N LYS A 22 -5.71 13.06 1.47
CA LYS A 22 -6.83 13.99 1.31
C LYS A 22 -8.11 13.33 0.78
N ASN A 23 -7.99 12.39 -0.15
CA ASN A 23 -9.12 11.72 -0.78
C ASN A 23 -8.70 10.35 -1.36
N GLU A 24 -9.69 9.60 -1.85
CA GLU A 24 -9.54 8.25 -2.38
C GLU A 24 -8.63 8.21 -3.63
N ASN A 25 -8.70 9.22 -4.48
CA ASN A 25 -7.83 9.30 -5.66
C ASN A 25 -6.36 9.34 -5.26
N ILE A 26 -6.01 10.15 -4.25
CA ILE A 26 -4.63 10.25 -3.74
C ILE A 26 -4.20 8.93 -3.11
N ALA A 27 -5.10 8.22 -2.41
CA ALA A 27 -4.77 6.91 -1.87
C ALA A 27 -4.34 5.90 -2.96
N ILE A 28 -5.09 5.84 -4.08
CA ILE A 28 -4.72 4.99 -5.21
C ILE A 28 -3.40 5.45 -5.86
N LEU A 29 -3.21 6.75 -6.06
CA LEU A 29 -1.97 7.30 -6.62
C LEU A 29 -0.75 6.94 -5.76
N GLU A 30 -0.87 6.96 -4.45
CA GLU A 30 0.22 6.56 -3.54
C GLU A 30 0.57 5.05 -3.69
N LEU A 31 -0.43 4.19 -3.91
CA LEU A 31 -0.18 2.77 -4.19
C LEU A 31 0.53 2.58 -5.54
N VAL A 32 0.12 3.32 -6.57
CA VAL A 32 0.79 3.29 -7.87
C VAL A 32 2.22 3.84 -7.79
N LYS A 33 2.47 4.88 -7.00
CA LYS A 33 3.84 5.37 -6.73
C LYS A 33 4.69 4.33 -5.99
N ASN A 34 4.09 3.59 -5.04
CA ASN A 34 4.82 2.51 -4.37
C ASN A 34 5.24 1.41 -5.36
N ALA A 35 4.38 1.07 -6.33
CA ALA A 35 4.73 0.15 -7.39
C ALA A 35 5.87 0.69 -8.29
N TYR A 36 5.85 1.98 -8.62
CA TYR A 36 6.96 2.63 -9.33
C TYR A 36 8.27 2.56 -8.53
N ASP A 37 8.22 2.84 -7.22
CA ASP A 37 9.38 2.74 -6.32
C ASP A 37 9.90 1.30 -6.18
N ALA A 38 9.05 0.30 -6.43
CA ALA A 38 9.37 -1.13 -6.49
C ALA A 38 9.83 -1.61 -7.87
N ASP A 39 10.19 -0.69 -8.78
CA ASP A 39 10.62 -0.97 -10.16
C ASP A 39 9.58 -1.69 -11.03
N ALA A 40 8.30 -1.60 -10.72
CA ALA A 40 7.26 -2.16 -11.56
C ALA A 40 7.28 -1.54 -12.97
N LYS A 41 7.19 -2.38 -13.99
CA LYS A 41 7.01 -1.97 -15.39
C LYS A 41 5.55 -1.78 -15.73
N LYS A 42 4.68 -2.49 -15.01
CA LYS A 42 3.24 -2.47 -15.20
C LYS A 42 2.51 -2.43 -13.87
N VAL A 43 1.53 -1.53 -13.77
CA VAL A 43 0.57 -1.48 -12.66
C VAL A 43 -0.82 -1.54 -13.25
N VAL A 44 -1.65 -2.44 -12.73
CA VAL A 44 -3.05 -2.60 -13.14
C VAL A 44 -3.95 -2.24 -11.97
N VAL A 45 -4.87 -1.31 -12.18
CA VAL A 45 -5.90 -0.93 -11.21
C VAL A 45 -7.25 -1.38 -11.75
N ASN A 46 -7.84 -2.38 -11.12
CA ASN A 46 -9.17 -2.89 -11.46
C ASN A 46 -10.19 -2.40 -10.42
N MET A 47 -11.31 -1.90 -10.90
CA MET A 47 -12.38 -1.40 -10.04
C MET A 47 -13.68 -2.12 -10.39
N HIS A 48 -14.17 -2.94 -9.45
CA HIS A 48 -15.32 -3.81 -9.65
C HIS A 48 -16.51 -3.33 -8.83
N SER A 49 -17.63 -3.04 -9.50
CA SER A 49 -18.91 -2.61 -8.87
C SER A 49 -18.74 -1.51 -7.82
N VAL A 50 -17.78 -0.59 -8.05
CA VAL A 50 -17.39 0.45 -7.07
C VAL A 50 -18.44 1.53 -6.85
N ASP A 51 -19.52 1.54 -7.63
CA ASP A 51 -20.73 2.32 -7.41
C ASP A 51 -21.52 1.84 -6.17
N SER A 52 -21.21 0.65 -5.66
CA SER A 52 -21.72 0.10 -4.41
C SER A 52 -20.56 -0.22 -3.44
N LYS A 53 -20.46 0.53 -2.36
CA LYS A 53 -19.41 0.33 -1.34
C LYS A 53 -19.47 -1.05 -0.66
N ASP A 54 -20.65 -1.66 -0.60
CA ASP A 54 -20.89 -2.91 0.12
C ASP A 54 -20.47 -4.14 -0.70
N THR A 55 -20.59 -4.09 -2.02
CA THR A 55 -20.28 -5.19 -2.94
C THR A 55 -19.06 -4.92 -3.80
N GLY A 56 -18.68 -3.63 -3.93
CA GLY A 56 -17.53 -3.20 -4.73
C GLY A 56 -16.20 -3.56 -4.08
N TYR A 57 -15.19 -3.70 -4.94
CA TYR A 57 -13.80 -3.86 -4.49
C TYR A 57 -12.82 -3.25 -5.50
N ILE A 58 -11.63 -2.95 -5.03
CA ILE A 58 -10.54 -2.41 -5.85
C ILE A 58 -9.37 -3.38 -5.76
N GLU A 59 -8.75 -3.68 -6.90
CA GLU A 59 -7.53 -4.46 -6.99
C GLU A 59 -6.42 -3.62 -7.62
N ILE A 60 -5.25 -3.71 -7.04
CA ILE A 60 -4.03 -3.08 -7.56
C ILE A 60 -2.98 -4.17 -7.65
N HIS A 61 -2.45 -4.39 -8.84
CA HIS A 61 -1.47 -5.44 -9.10
C HIS A 61 -0.30 -4.85 -9.88
N ASP A 62 0.91 -5.03 -9.36
CA ASP A 62 2.16 -4.64 -10.01
C ASP A 62 3.08 -5.84 -10.27
N ASP A 63 4.04 -5.65 -11.16
CA ASP A 63 5.09 -6.61 -11.50
C ASP A 63 6.47 -6.15 -10.98
N GLY A 64 6.49 -5.41 -9.88
CA GLY A 64 7.72 -4.91 -9.26
C GLY A 64 8.53 -5.99 -8.53
N CYS A 65 9.55 -5.56 -7.78
CA CYS A 65 10.43 -6.48 -7.05
C CYS A 65 9.71 -7.26 -5.92
N GLY A 66 8.53 -6.81 -5.49
CA GLY A 66 7.78 -7.42 -4.39
C GLY A 66 8.45 -7.26 -3.02
N MET A 67 7.91 -7.95 -2.02
CA MET A 67 8.39 -7.90 -0.64
C MET A 67 8.53 -9.32 -0.07
N SER A 68 9.60 -9.55 0.69
CA SER A 68 9.76 -10.72 1.55
C SER A 68 9.04 -10.50 2.89
N ILE A 69 8.90 -11.57 3.67
CA ILE A 69 8.33 -11.48 5.02
C ILE A 69 9.12 -10.50 5.91
N ASP A 70 10.44 -10.46 5.78
CA ASP A 70 11.30 -9.55 6.53
C ASP A 70 11.01 -8.09 6.17
N ILE A 71 10.85 -7.79 4.88
CA ILE A 71 10.49 -6.44 4.42
C ILE A 71 9.10 -6.04 4.91
N ILE A 72 8.15 -6.96 4.90
CA ILE A 72 6.79 -6.70 5.41
C ILE A 72 6.86 -6.43 6.91
N ARG A 73 7.51 -7.29 7.68
CA ARG A 73 7.62 -7.16 9.14
C ARG A 73 8.36 -5.88 9.55
N ASP A 74 9.56 -5.65 9.01
CA ASP A 74 10.50 -4.66 9.55
C ASP A 74 10.36 -3.27 8.87
N ILE A 75 9.69 -3.21 7.71
CA ILE A 75 9.52 -1.97 6.97
C ILE A 75 8.06 -1.65 6.74
N TRP A 76 7.28 -2.60 6.19
CA TRP A 76 5.89 -2.31 5.80
C TRP A 76 4.96 -2.20 7.01
N MET A 77 5.14 -3.04 8.04
CA MET A 77 4.35 -3.00 9.28
C MET A 77 4.82 -1.93 10.26
N GLU A 78 5.96 -1.29 10.03
CA GLU A 78 6.55 -0.30 10.94
C GLU A 78 6.30 1.13 10.43
N PRO A 79 5.27 1.85 10.95
CA PRO A 79 4.96 3.21 10.52
C PRO A 79 6.05 4.19 10.94
N GLY A 80 6.42 5.08 10.00
CA GLY A 80 7.37 6.16 10.30
C GLY A 80 8.84 5.76 10.23
N THR A 81 9.18 4.59 9.68
CA THR A 81 10.59 4.22 9.46
C THR A 81 11.31 5.25 8.60
N SER A 82 12.55 5.58 8.96
CA SER A 82 13.41 6.47 8.18
C SER A 82 14.04 5.79 6.95
N HIS A 83 13.71 4.54 6.66
CA HIS A 83 14.32 3.76 5.58
C HIS A 83 14.24 4.50 4.23
N LYS A 84 13.06 4.95 3.81
CA LYS A 84 12.91 5.72 2.56
C LYS A 84 13.63 7.07 2.62
N LYS A 85 13.69 7.76 3.75
CA LYS A 85 14.44 9.01 3.88
C LYS A 85 15.92 8.82 3.62
N GLY A 86 16.53 7.79 4.20
CA GLY A 86 17.94 7.49 3.98
C GLY A 86 18.26 7.18 2.51
N VAL A 87 17.38 6.49 1.79
CA VAL A 87 17.53 6.19 0.37
C VAL A 87 17.42 7.47 -0.48
N VAL A 88 16.43 8.33 -0.19
CA VAL A 88 16.23 9.61 -0.89
C VAL A 88 17.40 10.57 -0.63
N GLU A 89 17.84 10.71 0.62
CA GLU A 89 18.97 11.58 0.99
C GLU A 89 20.28 11.14 0.33
N ARG A 90 20.52 9.84 0.20
CA ARG A 90 21.70 9.28 -0.48
C ARG A 90 21.56 9.27 -2.00
N LYS A 91 20.40 9.68 -2.55
CA LYS A 91 20.09 9.62 -4.00
C LYS A 91 20.32 8.23 -4.59
N GLU A 92 20.09 7.20 -3.77
CA GLU A 92 20.19 5.82 -4.24
C GLU A 92 19.11 5.56 -5.29
N ARG A 93 19.54 4.99 -6.42
CA ARG A 93 18.62 4.60 -7.49
C ARG A 93 18.27 3.13 -7.36
N SER A 94 17.07 2.80 -7.80
CA SER A 94 16.65 1.41 -7.95
C SER A 94 17.45 0.69 -9.04
N GLU A 95 17.24 -0.62 -9.21
CA GLU A 95 17.87 -1.41 -10.26
C GLU A 95 17.57 -0.87 -11.68
N LEU A 96 16.37 -0.32 -11.91
CA LEU A 96 16.02 0.35 -13.16
C LEU A 96 16.49 1.82 -13.22
N GLY A 97 17.28 2.28 -12.26
CA GLY A 97 17.82 3.62 -12.22
C GLY A 97 16.83 4.69 -11.77
N ARG A 98 15.67 4.32 -11.22
CA ARG A 98 14.62 5.23 -10.77
C ARG A 98 14.97 5.87 -9.43
N LEU A 99 14.61 7.14 -9.26
CA LEU A 99 14.61 7.78 -7.95
C LEU A 99 13.27 7.56 -7.27
N PRO A 100 13.25 7.21 -5.96
CA PRO A 100 12.01 7.05 -5.23
C PRO A 100 11.17 8.35 -5.26
N ILE A 101 9.87 8.21 -5.55
CA ILE A 101 8.90 9.32 -5.54
C ILE A 101 8.19 9.41 -4.19
N GLY A 102 8.10 8.29 -3.45
CA GLY A 102 7.45 8.22 -2.16
C GLY A 102 8.33 8.74 -1.02
N GLU A 103 8.08 9.97 -0.54
CA GLU A 103 8.94 10.64 0.45
C GLU A 103 8.73 10.17 1.89
N LYS A 104 7.51 9.82 2.30
CA LYS A 104 7.13 9.75 3.73
C LYS A 104 6.91 8.35 4.30
N GLY A 105 6.85 7.30 3.48
CA GLY A 105 6.60 5.94 3.95
C GLY A 105 5.24 5.68 4.63
N ILE A 106 4.32 6.64 4.56
CA ILE A 106 3.02 6.65 5.22
C ILE A 106 1.84 6.47 4.26
N GLY A 107 2.06 6.57 2.94
CA GLY A 107 1.01 6.41 1.91
C GLY A 107 0.27 5.07 2.00
N ARG A 108 0.98 4.01 2.46
CA ARG A 108 0.39 2.69 2.70
C ARG A 108 -0.74 2.68 3.73
N PHE A 109 -0.70 3.57 4.72
CA PHE A 109 -1.75 3.68 5.73
C PHE A 109 -2.98 4.45 5.25
N GLY A 110 -2.87 5.18 4.14
CA GLY A 110 -4.03 5.80 3.49
C GLY A 110 -4.98 4.82 2.83
N VAL A 111 -4.58 3.55 2.73
CA VAL A 111 -5.40 2.51 2.09
C VAL A 111 -6.71 2.26 2.85
N HIS A 112 -6.73 2.45 4.20
CA HIS A 112 -7.97 2.35 4.99
C HIS A 112 -9.03 3.38 4.55
N LYS A 113 -8.62 4.48 3.90
CA LYS A 113 -9.54 5.45 3.29
C LYS A 113 -10.31 4.88 2.11
N LEU A 114 -9.73 3.91 1.42
CA LEU A 114 -10.37 3.22 0.29
C LEU A 114 -11.38 2.17 0.74
N GLY A 115 -11.08 1.44 1.83
CA GLY A 115 -11.95 0.39 2.33
C GLY A 115 -11.46 -0.18 3.66
N LYS A 116 -12.32 -0.99 4.28
CA LYS A 116 -12.10 -1.49 5.64
C LYS A 116 -11.27 -2.78 5.69
N VAL A 117 -11.25 -3.58 4.64
CA VAL A 117 -10.54 -4.86 4.59
C VAL A 117 -9.57 -4.87 3.43
N ILE A 118 -8.33 -5.18 3.74
CA ILE A 118 -7.24 -5.26 2.77
C ILE A 118 -6.65 -6.66 2.80
N GLU A 119 -6.55 -7.26 1.63
CA GLU A 119 -5.72 -8.41 1.35
C GLU A 119 -4.48 -7.93 0.61
N LEU A 120 -3.30 -8.21 1.16
CA LEU A 120 -2.03 -7.94 0.52
C LEU A 120 -1.32 -9.26 0.28
N VAL A 121 -0.89 -9.45 -0.97
CA VAL A 121 -0.05 -10.59 -1.35
C VAL A 121 1.17 -10.03 -2.07
N SER A 122 2.35 -10.46 -1.68
CA SER A 122 3.59 -10.00 -2.31
C SER A 122 4.59 -11.13 -2.44
N LYS A 123 5.40 -11.07 -3.49
CA LYS A 123 6.43 -12.08 -3.75
C LYS A 123 7.68 -11.43 -4.29
N MET A 124 8.79 -11.68 -3.62
CA MET A 124 10.12 -11.32 -4.05
C MET A 124 10.78 -12.47 -4.82
N GLU A 125 11.74 -12.16 -5.67
CA GLU A 125 12.48 -13.16 -6.43
C GLU A 125 13.13 -14.19 -5.49
N ARG A 126 13.00 -15.49 -5.84
CA ARG A 126 13.56 -16.63 -5.06
C ARG A 126 13.05 -16.73 -3.61
N ARG A 127 11.93 -16.10 -3.30
CA ARG A 127 11.26 -16.19 -1.99
C ARG A 127 9.86 -16.78 -2.15
N GLN A 128 9.29 -17.23 -1.05
CA GLN A 128 7.88 -17.61 -0.98
C GLN A 128 6.97 -16.40 -1.16
N GLU A 129 5.73 -16.65 -1.50
CA GLU A 129 4.67 -15.64 -1.53
C GLU A 129 4.24 -15.35 -0.10
N VAL A 130 4.14 -14.08 0.25
CA VAL A 130 3.67 -13.62 1.55
C VAL A 130 2.28 -13.06 1.40
N ALA A 131 1.36 -13.52 2.23
CA ALA A 131 -0.03 -13.07 2.27
C ALA A 131 -0.40 -12.58 3.66
N LEU A 132 -1.15 -11.48 3.72
CA LEU A 132 -1.74 -10.97 4.95
C LEU A 132 -3.09 -10.31 4.69
N ASN A 133 -3.94 -10.30 5.72
CA ASN A 133 -5.21 -9.60 5.71
C ASN A 133 -5.27 -8.61 6.87
N ILE A 134 -5.70 -7.38 6.58
CA ILE A 134 -5.91 -6.34 7.59
C ILE A 134 -7.38 -5.93 7.55
N ASP A 135 -8.06 -6.10 8.68
CA ASP A 135 -9.34 -5.45 8.94
C ASP A 135 -9.10 -4.23 9.80
N TRP A 136 -9.22 -3.03 9.22
CA TRP A 136 -8.93 -1.78 9.93
C TRP A 136 -9.81 -1.54 11.14
N ARG A 137 -10.94 -2.26 11.27
CA ARG A 137 -11.82 -2.17 12.46
C ARG A 137 -11.14 -2.69 13.73
N ILE A 138 -10.10 -3.52 13.61
CA ILE A 138 -9.32 -3.96 14.78
C ILE A 138 -8.65 -2.78 15.49
N PHE A 139 -8.22 -1.74 14.72
CA PHE A 139 -7.61 -0.54 15.28
C PHE A 139 -8.64 0.39 15.95
N GLU A 140 -9.92 0.29 15.58
CA GLU A 140 -11.01 1.02 16.22
C GLU A 140 -11.32 0.44 17.62
N ASN A 141 -11.11 -0.86 17.80
CA ASN A 141 -11.48 -1.61 19.01
C ASN A 141 -10.31 -1.85 19.96
N ALA A 142 -9.07 -1.85 19.49
CA ALA A 142 -7.89 -2.05 20.30
C ALA A 142 -7.57 -0.80 21.14
N GLU A 143 -7.09 -1.01 22.37
CA GLU A 143 -6.74 0.10 23.25
C GLU A 143 -5.42 0.74 22.82
N TYR A 144 -4.38 -0.04 22.64
CA TYR A 144 -3.04 0.41 22.23
C TYR A 144 -2.64 -0.18 20.88
N LEU A 145 -1.77 0.52 20.18
CA LEU A 145 -1.23 0.03 18.90
C LEU A 145 -0.46 -1.29 19.06
N SER A 146 0.19 -1.48 20.19
CA SER A 146 0.90 -2.72 20.55
C SER A 146 -0.01 -3.94 20.73
N ASP A 147 -1.32 -3.74 20.90
CA ASP A 147 -2.27 -4.82 21.12
C ASP A 147 -2.82 -5.38 19.79
N VAL A 148 -2.52 -4.68 18.68
CA VAL A 148 -2.96 -5.09 17.35
C VAL A 148 -1.96 -6.08 16.76
N ASN A 149 -2.44 -7.28 16.47
CA ASN A 149 -1.66 -8.31 15.78
C ASN A 149 -2.26 -8.59 14.41
N ILE A 150 -1.40 -8.75 13.41
CA ILE A 150 -1.76 -9.09 12.03
C ILE A 150 -1.12 -10.43 11.69
N ASP A 151 -1.93 -11.38 11.23
CA ASP A 151 -1.43 -12.67 10.78
C ASP A 151 -0.78 -12.53 9.41
N ILE A 152 0.47 -12.96 9.31
CA ILE A 152 1.25 -12.98 8.07
C ILE A 152 1.61 -14.42 7.78
N GLN A 153 1.35 -14.87 6.55
CA GLN A 153 1.60 -16.22 6.09
C GLN A 153 2.58 -16.22 4.92
N GLU A 154 3.65 -17.02 5.02
CA GLU A 154 4.42 -17.45 3.85
C GLU A 154 3.80 -18.72 3.27
N ARG A 155 3.67 -18.77 1.93
CA ARG A 155 3.06 -19.90 1.25
C ARG A 155 3.68 -20.12 -0.12
N GLU A 156 3.36 -21.27 -0.74
CA GLU A 156 3.64 -21.49 -2.15
C GLU A 156 2.89 -20.47 -3.01
N PRO A 157 3.48 -20.00 -4.13
CA PRO A 157 2.89 -18.96 -4.95
C PRO A 157 1.53 -19.34 -5.51
N GLU A 158 0.50 -18.58 -5.18
CA GLU A 158 -0.85 -18.70 -5.73
C GLU A 158 -1.16 -17.59 -6.76
N ILE A 159 -0.71 -16.36 -6.49
CA ILE A 159 -0.88 -15.20 -7.37
C ILE A 159 0.34 -15.02 -8.26
N PHE A 160 1.54 -15.06 -7.69
CA PHE A 160 2.80 -14.85 -8.41
C PHE A 160 3.46 -16.18 -8.80
N LYS A 161 2.77 -16.97 -9.64
CA LYS A 161 3.28 -18.24 -10.18
C LYS A 161 4.38 -18.01 -11.23
N ASP A 162 5.05 -19.08 -11.63
CA ASP A 162 6.01 -19.11 -12.75
C ASP A 162 7.16 -18.12 -12.60
N GLY A 163 7.67 -17.96 -11.37
CA GLY A 163 8.80 -17.07 -11.09
C GLY A 163 8.46 -15.57 -11.10
N LYS A 164 7.18 -15.21 -11.26
CA LYS A 164 6.75 -13.81 -11.21
C LYS A 164 6.95 -13.20 -9.83
N THR A 165 7.15 -11.89 -9.83
CA THR A 165 7.28 -11.06 -8.62
C THR A 165 6.30 -9.90 -8.66
N GLY A 166 6.12 -9.21 -7.55
CA GLY A 166 5.27 -8.02 -7.46
C GLY A 166 4.46 -7.96 -6.19
N THR A 167 3.49 -7.05 -6.21
CA THR A 167 2.54 -6.88 -5.11
C THR A 167 1.11 -6.82 -5.66
N TYR A 168 0.21 -7.52 -4.98
CA TYR A 168 -1.22 -7.52 -5.22
C TYR A 168 -1.92 -7.03 -3.96
N ILE A 169 -2.81 -6.07 -4.13
CA ILE A 169 -3.64 -5.51 -3.06
C ILE A 169 -5.10 -5.59 -3.50
N ARG A 170 -5.95 -6.22 -2.70
CA ARG A 170 -7.40 -6.17 -2.85
C ARG A 170 -8.02 -5.44 -1.68
N ILE A 171 -8.87 -4.46 -1.97
CA ILE A 171 -9.54 -3.61 -0.99
C ILE A 171 -11.03 -3.86 -1.09
N ARG A 172 -11.63 -4.28 0.03
CA ARG A 172 -13.05 -4.59 0.16
C ARG A 172 -13.72 -3.72 1.22
N ASN A 173 -15.05 -3.76 1.27
CA ASN A 173 -15.86 -2.92 2.17
C ASN A 173 -15.46 -1.46 1.99
N LEU A 174 -15.70 -0.94 0.77
CA LEU A 174 -15.27 0.38 0.35
C LEU A 174 -15.83 1.47 1.27
N SER A 175 -15.04 2.49 1.52
CA SER A 175 -15.43 3.61 2.39
C SER A 175 -16.45 4.53 1.71
N THR A 176 -16.48 4.56 0.37
CA THR A 176 -17.38 5.41 -0.41
C THR A 176 -17.86 4.73 -1.69
N ASN A 177 -19.01 5.16 -2.19
CA ASN A 177 -19.49 4.81 -3.53
C ASN A 177 -18.77 5.68 -4.56
N TRP A 178 -18.12 5.07 -5.53
CA TRP A 178 -17.38 5.79 -6.56
C TRP A 178 -18.33 6.29 -7.64
N THR A 179 -18.30 7.58 -7.88
CA THR A 179 -19.06 8.21 -8.96
C THR A 179 -18.27 8.21 -10.27
N ARG A 180 -18.97 8.37 -11.39
CA ARG A 180 -18.33 8.56 -12.71
C ARG A 180 -17.37 9.76 -12.74
N GLY A 181 -17.64 10.80 -11.95
CA GLY A 181 -16.75 11.96 -11.78
C GLY A 181 -15.45 11.59 -11.10
N MET A 182 -15.50 10.82 -10.01
CA MET A 182 -14.31 10.32 -9.30
C MET A 182 -13.46 9.43 -10.20
N LEU A 183 -14.09 8.51 -10.94
CA LEU A 183 -13.37 7.63 -11.87
C LEU A 183 -12.67 8.41 -12.99
N ARG A 184 -13.31 9.42 -13.57
CA ARG A 184 -12.69 10.31 -14.57
C ARG A 184 -11.50 11.08 -13.98
N ASN A 185 -11.64 11.57 -12.77
CA ASN A 185 -10.56 12.30 -12.10
C ASN A 185 -9.38 11.37 -11.79
N LEU A 186 -9.65 10.16 -11.30
CA LEU A 186 -8.62 9.14 -11.08
C LEU A 186 -7.89 8.81 -12.39
N HIS A 187 -8.63 8.53 -13.46
CA HIS A 187 -8.05 8.23 -14.77
C HIS A 187 -7.11 9.36 -15.24
N ARG A 188 -7.54 10.62 -15.15
CA ARG A 188 -6.70 11.77 -15.50
C ARG A 188 -5.43 11.83 -14.67
N SER A 189 -5.54 11.60 -13.37
CA SER A 189 -4.39 11.62 -12.46
C SER A 189 -3.41 10.48 -12.74
N LEU A 190 -3.90 9.27 -13.03
CA LEU A 190 -3.07 8.13 -13.42
C LEU A 190 -2.37 8.38 -14.77
N THR A 191 -3.08 8.93 -15.74
CA THR A 191 -2.51 9.27 -17.06
C THR A 191 -1.43 10.35 -16.93
N ALA A 192 -1.58 11.30 -16.00
CA ALA A 192 -0.59 12.34 -15.76
C ALA A 192 0.68 11.84 -15.07
N LEU A 193 0.63 10.67 -14.41
CA LEU A 193 1.83 10.01 -13.87
C LEU A 193 2.68 9.33 -14.96
N ASN A 194 2.05 8.94 -16.09
CA ASN A 194 2.78 8.43 -17.23
C ASN A 194 3.49 9.62 -17.89
N SER A 195 4.80 9.72 -17.72
CA SER A 195 5.60 10.76 -18.34
C SER A 195 5.47 10.66 -19.88
N PRO A 196 5.21 11.77 -20.59
CA PRO A 196 5.26 11.77 -22.06
C PRO A 196 6.64 11.43 -22.62
N PHE A 197 7.66 11.28 -21.76
CA PHE A 197 9.04 10.96 -22.13
C PHE A 197 9.40 9.47 -21.96
N ASP A 198 8.51 8.64 -21.42
CA ASP A 198 8.72 7.17 -21.27
C ASP A 198 8.17 6.36 -22.46
N SER A 199 7.84 7.00 -23.58
CA SER A 199 7.48 6.33 -24.83
C SER A 199 8.74 6.18 -25.69
N ASN A 200 9.58 5.17 -25.36
CA ASN A 200 10.52 4.54 -26.28
C ASN A 200 10.64 3.05 -25.96
#